data_8c7beb141da0bf8b2f3ec91e881a83a2
#
_entry.id   8c7beb141da0bf8b2f3ec91e881a83a2
#
_cell.length_a   1.000
_cell.length_b   1.000
_cell.length_c   1.000
_cell.angle_alpha   90.00
_cell.angle_beta   90.00
_cell.angle_gamma   90.00
#
_symmetry.space_group_name_H-M   'P 1'
#
loop_
_entity.id
_entity.type
_entity.pdbx_description
1 polymer ?
#
loop_
_entity_poly.entity_id
_entity_poly.type
_entity_poly.pdbx_seq_one_letter_code
_entity_poly.pdbx_strand_id
1 'polypeptide(L)'
;MAELNQQKLKSDYKARGLDYCHFCGLKYNVGARIPRIIVGCGHTFCTTCLAYFLRNQKIRCPICRKMLKGIDSVDKLPLNFNILYETVT
;
A
#
# COMPACT_ATOMS: atom_id res chain seq x y z
N MET A 1 28.04 9.12 12.87
CA MET A 1 26.92 10.05 12.71
C MET A 1 26.00 9.63 11.61
N ALA A 2 26.54 9.39 10.44
CA ALA A 2 25.71 8.94 9.32
C ALA A 2 25.02 7.63 9.64
N GLU A 3 25.71 6.75 10.33
CA GLU A 3 25.14 5.46 10.67
C GLU A 3 23.96 5.61 11.62
N LEU A 4 24.10 6.48 12.59
CA LEU A 4 23.00 6.73 13.51
C LEU A 4 21.78 7.25 12.76
N ASN A 5 22.02 8.16 11.85
CA ASN A 5 20.92 8.72 11.07
C ASN A 5 20.23 7.65 10.25
N GLN A 6 21.01 6.77 9.66
CA GLN A 6 20.45 5.71 8.85
C GLN A 6 19.62 4.75 9.69
N GLN A 7 20.10 4.42 10.87
CA GLN A 7 19.34 3.55 11.75
C GLN A 7 18.05 4.21 12.16
N LYS A 8 18.10 5.48 12.48
CA LYS A 8 16.92 6.21 12.86
C LYS A 8 15.90 6.21 11.73
N LEU A 9 16.39 6.44 10.51
CA LEU A 9 15.50 6.44 9.36
C LEU A 9 14.87 5.09 9.16
N LYS A 10 15.62 4.02 9.36
CA LYS A 10 15.07 2.68 9.22
C LYS A 10 13.97 2.43 10.23
N SER A 11 14.20 2.84 11.46
CA SER A 11 13.18 2.68 12.49
C SER A 11 11.93 3.45 12.13
N ASP A 12 12.11 4.70 11.72
CA ASP A 12 10.98 5.52 11.33
C ASP A 12 10.25 4.90 10.16
N TYR A 13 11.00 4.40 9.19
CA TYR A 13 10.42 3.79 8.03
C TYR A 13 9.56 2.58 8.40
N LYS A 14 10.07 1.74 9.28
CA LYS A 14 9.30 0.57 9.71
C LYS A 14 8.03 0.99 10.42
N ALA A 15 8.13 1.95 11.29
CA ALA A 15 6.96 2.42 12.01
C ALA A 15 5.95 3.01 11.05
N ARG A 16 6.43 3.76 10.07
CA ARG A 16 5.54 4.37 9.10
C ARG A 16 5.06 3.41 8.04
N GLY A 17 5.88 2.40 7.74
CA GLY A 17 5.56 1.46 6.68
C GLY A 17 4.24 0.76 6.88
N LEU A 18 3.82 0.59 8.14
CA LEU A 18 2.56 -0.05 8.43
C LEU A 18 1.39 0.90 8.32
N ASP A 19 1.62 2.20 8.51
CA ASP A 19 0.55 3.18 8.54
C ASP A 19 0.46 4.03 7.30
N TYR A 20 1.46 3.99 6.44
CA TYR A 20 1.57 4.88 5.29
C TYR A 20 1.70 4.10 4.01
N CYS A 21 1.04 4.59 2.97
CA CYS A 21 1.14 3.99 1.64
C CYS A 21 2.55 4.20 1.10
N HIS A 22 3.15 3.11 0.62
CA HIS A 22 4.52 3.16 0.10
C HIS A 22 4.65 4.00 -1.17
N PHE A 23 3.58 4.17 -1.90
CA PHE A 23 3.65 4.90 -3.15
C PHE A 23 3.45 6.40 -2.95
N CYS A 24 2.35 6.79 -2.32
CA CYS A 24 2.05 8.21 -2.18
C CYS A 24 2.58 8.80 -0.88
N GLY A 25 2.97 7.97 0.08
CA GLY A 25 3.51 8.43 1.35
C GLY A 25 2.48 8.99 2.30
N LEU A 26 1.20 8.87 1.97
CA LEU A 26 0.14 9.36 2.83
C LEU A 26 -0.34 8.27 3.75
N LYS A 27 -0.85 8.68 4.90
CA LYS A 27 -1.32 7.74 5.90
C LYS A 27 -2.59 7.04 5.42
N TYR A 28 -2.67 5.74 5.69
CA TYR A 28 -3.90 5.01 5.42
C TYR A 28 -5.04 5.55 6.28
N ASN A 29 -6.24 5.42 5.79
CA ASN A 29 -7.43 5.79 6.56
C ASN A 29 -8.53 4.79 6.23
N VAL A 30 -9.75 5.06 6.73
CA VAL A 30 -10.86 4.16 6.46
C VAL A 30 -11.76 4.67 5.34
N GLY A 31 -11.28 5.64 4.61
CA GLY A 31 -11.99 6.21 3.46
C GLY A 31 -11.23 5.96 2.17
N ALA A 32 -10.90 7.02 1.46
CA ALA A 32 -10.28 6.92 0.14
C ALA A 32 -8.91 6.25 0.16
N ARG A 33 -8.23 6.25 1.30
CA ARG A 33 -6.89 5.64 1.42
C ARG A 33 -6.91 4.37 2.25
N ILE A 34 -7.98 3.60 2.16
CA ILE A 34 -8.07 2.34 2.87
C ILE A 34 -7.06 1.35 2.25
N PRO A 35 -6.30 0.60 3.08
CA PRO A 35 -5.26 -0.28 2.55
C PRO A 35 -5.85 -1.53 1.92
N ARG A 36 -5.39 -1.84 0.70
CA ARG A 36 -5.83 -3.04 -0.03
C ARG A 36 -4.62 -3.78 -0.57
N ILE A 37 -4.81 -5.08 -0.75
CA ILE A 37 -3.74 -5.99 -1.15
C ILE A 37 -3.86 -6.30 -2.64
N ILE A 38 -2.73 -6.26 -3.35
CA ILE A 38 -2.69 -6.75 -4.73
C ILE A 38 -2.56 -8.27 -4.66
N VAL A 39 -3.63 -8.94 -5.08
CA VAL A 39 -3.65 -10.40 -5.08
C VAL A 39 -2.61 -10.91 -6.07
N GLY A 40 -1.87 -11.92 -5.64
CA GLY A 40 -0.82 -12.50 -6.47
C GLY A 40 0.57 -12.11 -6.03
N CYS A 41 0.77 -10.92 -5.48
CA CYS A 41 2.08 -10.54 -4.98
C CYS A 41 2.05 -10.12 -3.51
N GLY A 42 0.87 -9.79 -2.98
CA GLY A 42 0.71 -9.48 -1.57
C GLY A 42 1.11 -8.08 -1.14
N HIS A 43 1.50 -7.23 -2.06
CA HIS A 43 1.87 -5.86 -1.71
C HIS A 43 0.62 -5.02 -1.46
N THR A 44 0.72 -4.08 -0.53
CA THR A 44 -0.41 -3.26 -0.10
C THR A 44 -0.18 -1.80 -0.48
N PHE A 45 -1.24 -1.18 -0.98
CA PHE A 45 -1.26 0.24 -1.29
C PHE A 45 -2.61 0.81 -0.91
N CYS A 46 -2.72 2.12 -0.86
CA CYS A 46 -4.01 2.73 -0.57
C CYS A 46 -4.91 2.62 -1.80
N THR A 47 -6.20 2.63 -1.56
CA THR A 47 -7.19 2.47 -2.63
C THR A 47 -7.03 3.54 -3.71
N THR A 48 -6.73 4.77 -3.32
CA THR A 48 -6.53 5.86 -4.29
C THR A 48 -5.37 5.55 -5.23
N CYS A 49 -4.24 5.05 -4.70
CA CYS A 49 -3.11 4.68 -5.53
C CYS A 49 -3.44 3.51 -6.44
N LEU A 50 -4.14 2.53 -5.90
CA LEU A 50 -4.52 1.36 -6.70
C LEU A 50 -5.42 1.75 -7.85
N ALA A 51 -6.34 2.69 -7.62
CA ALA A 51 -7.19 3.21 -8.68
C ALA A 51 -6.35 3.90 -9.75
N TYR A 52 -5.32 4.59 -9.33
CA TYR A 52 -4.40 5.24 -10.24
C TYR A 52 -3.62 4.23 -11.08
N PHE A 53 -3.26 3.10 -10.48
CA PHE A 53 -2.53 2.05 -11.20
C PHE A 53 -3.41 1.27 -12.15
N LEU A 54 -4.72 1.24 -11.92
CA LEU A 54 -5.63 0.42 -12.70
C LEU A 54 -5.79 0.97 -14.11
N ARG A 55 -5.41 0.17 -15.09
CA ARG A 55 -5.49 0.54 -16.50
C ARG A 55 -5.89 -0.68 -17.30
N ASN A 56 -6.94 -0.54 -18.11
CA ASN A 56 -7.37 -1.63 -18.97
C ASN A 56 -7.58 -2.91 -18.20
N GLN A 57 -8.20 -2.81 -17.02
CA GLN A 57 -8.49 -3.95 -16.15
C GLN A 57 -7.24 -4.66 -15.66
N LYS A 58 -6.13 -3.94 -15.58
CA LYS A 58 -4.87 -4.50 -15.12
C LYS A 58 -4.22 -3.56 -14.10
N ILE A 59 -3.54 -4.17 -13.13
CA ILE A 59 -2.76 -3.41 -12.15
C ILE A 59 -1.36 -3.99 -12.14
N ARG A 60 -0.36 -3.14 -12.34
CA ARG A 60 1.03 -3.55 -12.21
C ARG A 60 1.57 -3.05 -10.88
N CYS A 61 2.04 -3.96 -10.05
CA CYS A 61 2.59 -3.61 -8.76
C CYS A 61 3.88 -2.81 -8.95
N PRO A 62 3.99 -1.60 -8.39
CA PRO A 62 5.20 -0.81 -8.56
C PRO A 62 6.41 -1.37 -7.82
N ILE A 63 6.20 -2.26 -6.86
CA ILE A 63 7.31 -2.83 -6.10
C ILE A 63 7.91 -4.03 -6.82
N CYS A 64 7.09 -4.99 -7.21
CA CYS A 64 7.58 -6.23 -7.82
C CYS A 64 7.26 -6.37 -9.30
N ARG A 65 6.47 -5.45 -9.84
CA ARG A 65 6.11 -5.38 -11.26
C ARG A 65 5.24 -6.53 -11.74
N LYS A 66 4.73 -7.33 -10.84
CA LYS A 66 3.78 -8.36 -11.24
C LYS A 66 2.50 -7.71 -11.71
N MET A 67 1.88 -8.34 -12.68
CA MET A 67 0.65 -7.84 -13.28
C MET A 67 -0.54 -8.63 -12.78
N LEU A 68 -1.54 -7.93 -12.26
CA LEU A 68 -2.82 -8.54 -11.92
C LEU A 68 -3.81 -8.14 -13.00
N LYS A 69 -4.46 -9.13 -13.60
CA LYS A 69 -5.38 -8.89 -14.71
C LYS A 69 -6.81 -9.19 -14.30
N GLY A 70 -7.75 -8.65 -15.07
CA GLY A 70 -9.15 -8.95 -14.85
C GLY A 70 -9.77 -8.19 -13.70
N ILE A 71 -9.24 -7.02 -13.38
CA ILE A 71 -9.74 -6.20 -12.29
C ILE A 71 -10.59 -5.07 -12.86
N ASP A 72 -11.89 -5.10 -12.57
CA ASP A 72 -12.80 -4.04 -12.98
C ASP A 72 -12.70 -2.83 -12.09
N SER A 73 -12.52 -3.07 -10.80
CA SER A 73 -12.57 -2.02 -9.80
C SER A 73 -11.63 -2.40 -8.65
N VAL A 74 -10.95 -1.40 -8.11
CA VAL A 74 -10.05 -1.64 -6.97
C VAL A 74 -10.83 -2.05 -5.72
N ASP A 75 -12.13 -1.77 -5.69
CA ASP A 75 -12.96 -2.17 -4.56
C ASP A 75 -13.05 -3.69 -4.43
N LYS A 76 -12.71 -4.41 -5.48
CA LYS A 76 -12.72 -5.87 -5.46
C LYS A 76 -11.45 -6.46 -4.84
N LEU A 77 -10.43 -5.64 -4.62
CA LEU A 77 -9.22 -6.11 -3.98
C LEU A 77 -9.45 -6.24 -2.47
N PRO A 78 -8.89 -7.27 -1.85
CA PRO A 78 -9.10 -7.48 -0.42
C PRO A 78 -8.47 -6.38 0.42
N LEU A 79 -9.10 -6.09 1.54
CA LEU A 79 -8.56 -5.15 2.50
C LEU A 79 -7.42 -5.80 3.26
N ASN A 80 -6.43 -4.98 3.63
CA ASN A 80 -5.37 -5.46 4.50
C ASN A 80 -5.79 -5.19 5.94
N PHE A 81 -6.39 -6.18 6.58
CA PHE A 81 -6.96 -6.00 7.90
C PHE A 81 -5.91 -5.74 8.97
N ASN A 82 -4.70 -6.27 8.79
CA ASN A 82 -3.64 -5.99 9.76
C ASN A 82 -3.33 -4.50 9.83
N ILE A 83 -3.18 -3.90 8.66
CA ILE A 83 -2.90 -2.47 8.61
C ILE A 83 -4.15 -1.67 9.00
N LEU A 84 -5.32 -2.14 8.60
CA LEU A 84 -6.56 -1.46 8.89
C LEU A 84 -6.80 -1.38 10.40
N TYR A 85 -6.50 -2.45 11.13
CA TYR A 85 -6.59 -2.43 12.59
C TYR A 85 -5.69 -1.36 13.18
N GLU A 86 -4.47 -1.26 12.70
CA GLU A 86 -3.53 -0.25 13.17
C GLU A 86 -4.06 1.14 12.88
N THR A 87 -4.73 1.28 11.74
CA THR A 87 -5.21 2.58 11.30
C THR A 87 -6.35 3.08 12.18
N VAL A 88 -7.23 2.19 12.61
CA VAL A 88 -8.42 2.60 13.37
C VAL A 88 -8.19 2.61 14.87
N THR A 89 -7.10 2.07 15.34
CA THR A 89 -6.78 2.12 16.77
C THR A 89 -5.78 3.23 17.06
#